data_6e8d5e38af23ba7b9a95c0d60113c607
#
_entry.id   6e8d5e38af23ba7b9a95c0d60113c607
#
_cell.length_a   1.000
_cell.length_b   1.000
_cell.length_c   1.000
_cell.angle_alpha   90.00
_cell.angle_beta   90.00
_cell.angle_gamma   90.00
#
_symmetry.space_group_name_H-M   'P 1'
#
loop_
_entity.id
_entity.type
_entity.pdbx_description
1 polymer ?
#
loop_
_entity_poly.entity_id
_entity_poly.type
_entity_poly.pdbx_seq_one_letter_code
_entity_poly.pdbx_strand_id
1 'polypeptide(L)'
;IIPILNVYGTGPRIGQLVPHVTVLDGCIYIVGFVSGPGEITQMGKIFRLVFGARPQQGVAPERLETIADVLRKAGIKADISDDINRDTFIKWSFISAMACTGAYHDVPMGPLQHPGAERDTFIGLSKESSEIGRKMGITYAEDPIGYNLKVIDKLDPDSTASMQKDIAKGHESEIQGLLFDMIALGEKMDVDMPTYRKVAQKFKI
;
A
#
# COMPACT_ATOMS: atom_id res chain seq x y z
N ILE A 1 17.04 8.89 -3.25
CA ILE A 1 15.61 8.93 -3.62
C ILE A 1 14.84 8.08 -2.61
N ILE A 2 13.64 8.52 -2.20
CA ILE A 2 12.71 7.75 -1.37
C ILE A 2 11.37 7.71 -2.11
N PRO A 3 11.01 6.64 -2.80
CA PRO A 3 9.68 6.49 -3.37
C PRO A 3 8.67 6.27 -2.24
N ILE A 4 7.55 6.97 -2.32
CA ILE A 4 6.50 6.95 -1.28
C ILE A 4 5.14 6.50 -1.87
N LEU A 5 5.20 5.66 -2.89
CA LEU A 5 4.05 5.17 -3.64
C LEU A 5 3.32 4.04 -2.89
N ASN A 6 2.12 3.71 -3.36
CA ASN A 6 1.32 2.62 -2.78
C ASN A 6 1.71 1.23 -3.28
N VAL A 7 2.61 1.15 -4.27
CA VAL A 7 3.01 -0.11 -4.92
C VAL A 7 4.31 -0.63 -4.32
N TYR A 8 4.32 -1.91 -3.94
CA TYR A 8 5.49 -2.61 -3.41
C TYR A 8 6.58 -2.80 -4.49
N GLY A 9 7.86 -2.79 -4.05
CA GLY A 9 8.99 -3.01 -4.94
C GLY A 9 9.35 -1.82 -5.83
N THR A 10 8.81 -0.63 -5.56
CA THR A 10 9.09 0.58 -6.36
C THR A 10 10.54 1.03 -6.24
N GLY A 11 11.14 0.93 -5.04
CA GLY A 11 12.55 1.29 -4.83
C GLY A 11 13.52 0.50 -5.71
N PRO A 12 13.47 -0.85 -5.74
CA PRO A 12 14.26 -1.65 -6.66
C PRO A 12 14.05 -1.31 -8.14
N ARG A 13 12.80 -1.09 -8.57
CA ARG A 13 12.48 -0.71 -9.95
C ARG A 13 13.12 0.63 -10.35
N ILE A 14 13.02 1.65 -9.51
CA ILE A 14 13.65 2.94 -9.74
C ILE A 14 15.18 2.80 -9.72
N GLY A 15 15.73 2.02 -8.76
CA GLY A 15 17.17 1.80 -8.66
C GLY A 15 17.80 1.22 -9.93
N GLN A 16 17.09 0.39 -10.68
CA GLN A 16 17.53 -0.13 -11.98
C GLN A 16 17.65 0.99 -13.04
N LEU A 17 16.78 2.01 -12.97
CA LEU A 17 16.78 3.13 -13.92
C LEU A 17 17.82 4.19 -13.57
N VAL A 18 18.24 4.27 -12.31
CA VAL A 18 19.21 5.26 -11.82
C VAL A 18 20.32 4.58 -10.99
N PRO A 19 21.18 3.76 -11.62
CA PRO A 19 22.12 2.87 -10.91
C PRO A 19 23.18 3.62 -10.08
N HIS A 20 23.38 4.92 -10.33
CA HIS A 20 24.35 5.74 -9.60
C HIS A 20 23.73 6.48 -8.40
N VAL A 21 22.45 6.26 -8.11
CA VAL A 21 21.73 6.93 -7.03
C VAL A 21 21.26 5.88 -6.01
N THR A 22 21.46 6.16 -4.72
CA THR A 22 20.86 5.35 -3.67
C THR A 22 19.34 5.56 -3.65
N VAL A 23 18.61 4.50 -3.95
CA VAL A 23 17.13 4.50 -3.89
C VAL A 23 16.70 3.65 -2.71
N LEU A 24 16.23 4.29 -1.66
CA LEU A 24 15.63 3.66 -0.48
C LEU A 24 14.24 3.10 -0.81
N ASP A 25 13.57 2.55 0.18
CA ASP A 25 12.14 2.29 0.11
C ASP A 25 11.40 3.12 1.15
N GLY A 26 10.12 3.38 0.92
CA GLY A 26 9.29 4.12 1.84
C GLY A 26 7.80 3.99 1.54
N CYS A 27 7.00 4.35 2.51
CA CYS A 27 5.56 4.46 2.35
C CYS A 27 5.03 5.62 3.19
N ILE A 28 4.04 6.33 2.63
CA ILE A 28 3.42 7.49 3.27
C ILE A 28 2.00 7.15 3.73
N TYR A 29 1.64 7.63 4.90
CA TYR A 29 0.28 7.57 5.46
C TYR A 29 -0.28 8.98 5.49
N ILE A 30 -1.10 9.30 4.53
CA ILE A 30 -1.76 10.59 4.35
C ILE A 30 -3.07 10.37 3.59
N VAL A 31 -4.08 11.17 3.85
CA VAL A 31 -5.21 11.34 2.97
C VAL A 31 -5.11 12.75 2.40
N GLY A 32 -4.87 12.85 1.10
CA GLY A 32 -4.70 14.14 0.43
C GLY A 32 -4.97 14.03 -1.06
N PHE A 33 -5.31 15.16 -1.66
CA PHE A 33 -5.59 15.25 -3.09
C PHE A 33 -5.28 16.66 -3.60
N VAL A 34 -5.07 16.75 -4.91
CA VAL A 34 -4.94 18.03 -5.61
C VAL A 34 -6.32 18.65 -5.75
N SER A 35 -6.54 19.79 -5.10
CA SER A 35 -7.82 20.54 -5.13
C SER A 35 -7.84 21.62 -6.22
N GLY A 36 -6.69 22.01 -6.74
CA GLY A 36 -6.53 23.00 -7.79
C GLY A 36 -5.07 23.09 -8.28
N PRO A 37 -4.76 23.89 -9.30
CA PRO A 37 -3.39 24.08 -9.75
C PRO A 37 -2.50 24.63 -8.64
N GLY A 38 -1.51 23.81 -8.19
CA GLY A 38 -0.62 24.15 -7.08
C GLY A 38 -1.22 24.03 -5.69
N GLU A 39 -2.45 23.55 -5.56
CA GLU A 39 -3.17 23.42 -4.29
C GLU A 39 -3.33 21.94 -3.92
N ILE A 40 -2.94 21.60 -2.67
CA ILE A 40 -3.11 20.26 -2.10
C ILE A 40 -3.95 20.37 -0.84
N THR A 41 -5.03 19.60 -0.80
CA THR A 41 -5.86 19.47 0.41
C THR A 41 -5.50 18.20 1.13
N GLN A 42 -5.13 18.33 2.42
CA GLN A 42 -4.97 17.22 3.33
C GLN A 42 -6.22 17.03 4.17
N MET A 43 -6.73 15.80 4.24
CA MET A 43 -7.82 15.43 5.13
C MET A 43 -7.28 14.68 6.36
N GLY A 44 -7.85 15.03 7.53
CA GLY A 44 -7.39 14.44 8.78
C GLY A 44 -6.03 14.94 9.23
N LYS A 45 -5.49 14.31 10.31
CA LYS A 45 -4.24 14.75 10.96
C LYS A 45 -3.05 13.83 10.70
N ILE A 46 -3.25 12.73 9.97
CA ILE A 46 -2.19 11.75 9.74
C ILE A 46 -1.32 12.24 8.60
N PHE A 47 -0.05 12.50 8.92
CA PHE A 47 1.02 12.75 7.95
C PHE A 47 2.27 12.04 8.47
N ARG A 48 2.44 10.78 8.07
CA ARG A 48 3.50 9.91 8.53
C ARG A 48 4.21 9.27 7.35
N LEU A 49 5.52 9.30 7.37
CA LEU A 49 6.41 8.62 6.43
C LEU A 49 7.18 7.53 7.17
N VAL A 50 7.14 6.31 6.67
CA VAL A 50 8.02 5.20 7.08
C VAL A 50 8.98 4.95 5.93
N PHE A 51 10.29 4.92 6.20
CA PHE A 51 11.29 4.66 5.18
C PHE A 51 12.49 3.93 5.75
N GLY A 52 13.29 3.33 4.88
CA GLY A 52 14.48 2.61 5.30
C GLY A 52 15.33 2.15 4.12
N ALA A 53 16.50 1.62 4.46
CA ALA A 53 17.38 0.95 3.51
C ALA A 53 17.14 -0.55 3.55
N ARG A 54 17.20 -1.21 2.39
CA ARG A 54 17.30 -2.67 2.32
C ARG A 54 18.66 -3.11 2.85
N PRO A 55 18.77 -4.28 3.51
CA PRO A 55 20.03 -4.73 4.12
C PRO A 55 21.25 -4.68 3.19
N GLN A 56 21.04 -5.05 1.91
CA GLN A 56 22.12 -5.10 0.90
C GLN A 56 22.61 -3.73 0.41
N GLN A 57 21.95 -2.62 0.79
CA GLN A 57 22.32 -1.28 0.33
C GLN A 57 23.47 -0.65 1.14
N GLY A 58 23.77 -1.18 2.34
CA GLY A 58 24.88 -0.70 3.17
C GLY A 58 24.80 0.79 3.55
N VAL A 59 23.58 1.32 3.68
CA VAL A 59 23.38 2.73 4.06
C VAL A 59 23.61 2.88 5.56
N ALA A 60 24.52 3.81 5.92
CA ALA A 60 24.85 4.07 7.32
C ALA A 60 23.63 4.60 8.09
N PRO A 61 23.38 4.12 9.34
CA PRO A 61 22.24 4.56 10.16
C PRO A 61 22.19 6.08 10.35
N GLU A 62 23.34 6.72 10.52
CA GLU A 62 23.46 8.17 10.70
C GLU A 62 22.93 8.95 9.47
N ARG A 63 23.03 8.36 8.27
CA ARG A 63 22.48 8.94 7.06
C ARG A 63 20.96 8.89 7.06
N LEU A 64 20.38 7.80 7.53
CA LEU A 64 18.92 7.66 7.67
C LEU A 64 18.39 8.64 8.72
N GLU A 65 19.08 8.78 9.88
CA GLU A 65 18.71 9.77 10.91
C GLU A 65 18.78 11.21 10.38
N THR A 66 19.82 11.56 9.61
CA THR A 66 19.93 12.88 8.98
C THR A 66 18.69 13.18 8.11
N ILE A 67 18.23 12.19 7.33
CA ILE A 67 17.05 12.32 6.48
C ILE A 67 15.80 12.47 7.35
N ALA A 68 15.66 11.63 8.37
CA ALA A 68 14.51 11.67 9.28
C ALA A 68 14.41 13.03 9.99
N ASP A 69 15.52 13.60 10.42
CA ASP A 69 15.56 14.92 11.08
C ASP A 69 15.12 16.06 10.16
N VAL A 70 15.52 16.01 8.89
CA VAL A 70 15.06 17.00 7.88
C VAL A 70 13.54 16.91 7.71
N LEU A 71 13.01 15.69 7.61
CA LEU A 71 11.59 15.46 7.45
C LEU A 71 10.79 15.89 8.71
N ARG A 72 11.29 15.54 9.90
CA ARG A 72 10.70 15.94 11.19
C ARG A 72 10.67 17.46 11.37
N LYS A 73 11.76 18.16 10.99
CA LYS A 73 11.82 19.64 10.98
C LYS A 73 10.82 20.26 10.01
N ALA A 74 10.46 19.55 8.94
CA ALA A 74 9.40 19.95 8.01
C ALA A 74 7.99 19.59 8.49
N GLY A 75 7.82 19.11 9.73
CA GLY A 75 6.52 18.76 10.30
C GLY A 75 5.98 17.37 9.92
N ILE A 76 6.81 16.52 9.28
CA ILE A 76 6.44 15.17 8.89
C ILE A 76 6.83 14.20 10.00
N LYS A 77 5.91 13.35 10.47
CA LYS A 77 6.28 12.23 11.33
C LYS A 77 7.06 11.21 10.50
N ALA A 78 8.39 11.23 10.63
CA ALA A 78 9.29 10.34 9.90
C ALA A 78 9.84 9.26 10.83
N ASP A 79 9.55 7.99 10.50
CA ASP A 79 9.99 6.80 11.21
C ASP A 79 10.97 6.01 10.31
N ILE A 80 12.14 5.67 10.84
CA ILE A 80 13.07 4.78 10.17
C ILE A 80 12.65 3.34 10.48
N SER A 81 12.45 2.55 9.44
CA SER A 81 12.07 1.15 9.56
C SER A 81 13.28 0.27 9.86
N ASP A 82 13.10 -0.69 10.75
CA ASP A 82 14.05 -1.79 10.98
C ASP A 82 13.93 -2.92 9.94
N ASP A 83 12.77 -3.01 9.27
CA ASP A 83 12.51 -3.91 8.14
C ASP A 83 11.57 -3.24 7.13
N ILE A 84 12.14 -2.47 6.23
CA ILE A 84 11.37 -1.69 5.24
C ILE A 84 10.65 -2.58 4.23
N ASN A 85 11.14 -3.80 3.96
CA ASN A 85 10.44 -4.74 3.11
C ASN A 85 9.11 -5.16 3.75
N ARG A 86 9.15 -5.50 5.04
CA ARG A 86 7.96 -5.82 5.83
C ARG A 86 6.97 -4.67 5.83
N ASP A 87 7.41 -3.47 6.17
CA ASP A 87 6.52 -2.34 6.40
C ASP A 87 5.85 -1.86 5.10
N THR A 88 6.60 -1.83 3.99
CA THR A 88 6.03 -1.49 2.68
C THR A 88 5.11 -2.59 2.14
N PHE A 89 5.43 -3.87 2.39
CA PHE A 89 4.56 -4.98 2.01
C PHE A 89 3.23 -4.96 2.79
N ILE A 90 3.27 -4.78 4.11
CA ILE A 90 2.07 -4.72 4.96
C ILE A 90 1.15 -3.58 4.49
N LYS A 91 1.70 -2.42 4.23
CA LYS A 91 0.90 -1.31 3.69
C LYS A 91 0.32 -1.64 2.32
N TRP A 92 1.15 -2.16 1.41
CA TRP A 92 0.70 -2.51 0.06
C TRP A 92 -0.41 -3.56 0.07
N SER A 93 -0.30 -4.61 0.88
CA SER A 93 -1.32 -5.66 1.00
C SER A 93 -2.65 -5.12 1.52
N PHE A 94 -2.63 -4.22 2.51
CA PHE A 94 -3.84 -3.54 2.99
C PHE A 94 -4.48 -2.65 1.92
N ILE A 95 -3.68 -1.77 1.27
CA ILE A 95 -4.19 -0.85 0.23
C ILE A 95 -4.73 -1.64 -0.96
N SER A 96 -4.04 -2.70 -1.38
CA SER A 96 -4.49 -3.60 -2.44
C SER A 96 -5.87 -4.21 -2.11
N ALA A 97 -6.02 -4.85 -0.95
CA ALA A 97 -7.28 -5.46 -0.55
C ALA A 97 -8.43 -4.42 -0.48
N MET A 98 -8.18 -3.27 0.12
CA MET A 98 -9.17 -2.19 0.27
C MET A 98 -9.59 -1.62 -1.09
N ALA A 99 -8.61 -1.20 -1.90
CA ALA A 99 -8.88 -0.55 -3.19
C ALA A 99 -9.52 -1.52 -4.20
N CYS A 100 -9.06 -2.78 -4.24
CA CYS A 100 -9.62 -3.81 -5.12
C CYS A 100 -11.05 -4.18 -4.71
N THR A 101 -11.37 -4.25 -3.42
CA THR A 101 -12.75 -4.50 -2.96
C THR A 101 -13.67 -3.36 -3.36
N GLY A 102 -13.30 -2.10 -3.06
CA GLY A 102 -14.10 -0.94 -3.40
C GLY A 102 -14.35 -0.83 -4.92
N ALA A 103 -13.32 -1.02 -5.74
CA ALA A 103 -13.44 -0.99 -7.20
C ALA A 103 -14.23 -2.18 -7.77
N TYR A 104 -14.11 -3.38 -7.16
CA TYR A 104 -14.83 -4.56 -7.60
C TYR A 104 -16.34 -4.45 -7.36
N HIS A 105 -16.75 -4.00 -6.18
CA HIS A 105 -18.16 -3.83 -5.82
C HIS A 105 -18.73 -2.48 -6.21
N ASP A 106 -17.88 -1.52 -6.60
CA ASP A 106 -18.24 -0.12 -6.88
C ASP A 106 -18.91 0.57 -5.69
N VAL A 107 -18.31 0.45 -4.51
CA VAL A 107 -18.82 0.96 -3.24
C VAL A 107 -17.77 1.78 -2.48
N PRO A 108 -18.19 2.73 -1.61
CA PRO A 108 -17.29 3.36 -0.65
C PRO A 108 -16.90 2.37 0.48
N MET A 109 -16.20 2.88 1.50
CA MET A 109 -15.69 2.02 2.60
C MET A 109 -16.77 1.50 3.54
N GLY A 110 -17.93 2.17 3.67
CA GLY A 110 -19.01 1.79 4.58
C GLY A 110 -19.45 0.31 4.46
N PRO A 111 -19.79 -0.19 3.28
CA PRO A 111 -20.15 -1.61 3.10
C PRO A 111 -19.09 -2.62 3.56
N LEU A 112 -17.79 -2.26 3.49
CA LEU A 112 -16.70 -3.12 3.98
C LEU A 112 -16.67 -3.22 5.51
N GLN A 113 -17.30 -2.28 6.21
CA GLN A 113 -17.36 -2.21 7.68
C GLN A 113 -18.42 -3.13 8.28
N HIS A 114 -19.33 -3.66 7.47
CA HIS A 114 -20.45 -4.48 7.90
C HIS A 114 -20.40 -5.88 7.27
N PRO A 115 -20.94 -6.91 7.95
CA PRO A 115 -21.05 -8.24 7.36
C PRO A 115 -21.77 -8.22 6.00
N GLY A 116 -21.17 -8.85 4.99
CA GLY A 116 -21.71 -8.90 3.62
C GLY A 116 -20.64 -9.27 2.59
N ALA A 117 -21.02 -9.30 1.33
CA ALA A 117 -20.17 -9.73 0.22
C ALA A 117 -18.93 -8.86 0.06
N GLU A 118 -19.03 -7.56 0.36
CA GLU A 118 -17.93 -6.59 0.30
C GLU A 118 -16.88 -6.89 1.37
N ARG A 119 -17.33 -7.07 2.62
CA ARG A 119 -16.44 -7.46 3.74
C ARG A 119 -15.80 -8.83 3.51
N ASP A 120 -16.56 -9.80 3.01
CA ASP A 120 -16.06 -11.14 2.69
C ASP A 120 -14.98 -11.09 1.60
N THR A 121 -15.17 -10.26 0.57
CA THR A 121 -14.18 -10.02 -0.48
C THR A 121 -12.91 -9.40 0.12
N PHE A 122 -13.03 -8.36 0.94
CA PHE A 122 -11.90 -7.73 1.62
C PHE A 122 -11.12 -8.72 2.49
N ILE A 123 -11.83 -9.56 3.25
CA ILE A 123 -11.22 -10.62 4.07
C ILE A 123 -10.49 -11.65 3.19
N GLY A 124 -11.09 -12.07 2.08
CA GLY A 124 -10.47 -13.00 1.14
C GLY A 124 -9.16 -12.45 0.57
N LEU A 125 -9.19 -11.23 0.04
CA LEU A 125 -7.99 -10.55 -0.47
C LEU A 125 -6.92 -10.35 0.61
N SER A 126 -7.32 -9.99 1.84
CA SER A 126 -6.42 -9.84 2.98
C SER A 126 -5.77 -11.17 3.38
N LYS A 127 -6.49 -12.29 3.34
CA LYS A 127 -5.96 -13.62 3.62
C LYS A 127 -4.91 -14.03 2.59
N GLU A 128 -5.24 -13.92 1.31
CA GLU A 128 -4.36 -14.29 0.21
C GLU A 128 -3.07 -13.47 0.21
N SER A 129 -3.17 -12.14 0.33
CA SER A 129 -1.98 -11.27 0.42
C SER A 129 -1.14 -11.51 1.68
N SER A 130 -1.77 -11.83 2.82
CA SER A 130 -1.05 -12.17 4.04
C SER A 130 -0.29 -13.49 3.92
N GLU A 131 -0.84 -14.45 3.18
CA GLU A 131 -0.13 -15.72 2.93
C GLU A 131 1.12 -15.51 2.05
N ILE A 132 1.04 -14.63 1.05
CA ILE A 132 2.22 -14.20 0.29
C ILE A 132 3.28 -13.65 1.25
N GLY A 133 2.90 -12.76 2.18
CA GLY A 133 3.83 -12.20 3.16
C GLY A 133 4.49 -13.27 4.01
N ARG A 134 3.75 -14.28 4.49
CA ARG A 134 4.31 -15.42 5.24
C ARG A 134 5.32 -16.22 4.41
N LYS A 135 4.98 -16.50 3.15
CA LYS A 135 5.90 -17.19 2.22
C LYS A 135 7.17 -16.37 1.92
N MET A 136 7.09 -15.05 1.97
CA MET A 136 8.24 -14.13 1.86
C MET A 136 9.05 -14.02 3.17
N GLY A 137 8.63 -14.66 4.26
CA GLY A 137 9.28 -14.57 5.58
C GLY A 137 8.90 -13.33 6.38
N ILE A 138 7.85 -12.62 5.99
CA ILE A 138 7.36 -11.45 6.74
C ILE A 138 6.71 -11.90 8.04
N THR A 139 7.22 -11.39 9.16
CA THR A 139 6.64 -11.59 10.48
C THR A 139 5.62 -10.50 10.78
N TYR A 140 4.40 -10.89 11.09
CA TYR A 140 3.34 -10.00 11.51
C TYR A 140 3.32 -9.91 13.05
N ALA A 141 3.23 -8.69 13.59
CA ALA A 141 3.18 -8.47 15.04
C ALA A 141 1.85 -8.94 15.67
N GLU A 142 0.77 -8.96 14.88
CA GLU A 142 -0.54 -9.49 15.25
C GLU A 142 -1.20 -10.15 14.03
N ASP A 143 -2.38 -10.73 14.21
CA ASP A 143 -3.14 -11.28 13.07
C ASP A 143 -3.40 -10.20 12.01
N PRO A 144 -2.84 -10.32 10.79
CA PRO A 144 -2.96 -9.29 9.76
C PRO A 144 -4.40 -9.06 9.31
N ILE A 145 -5.26 -10.08 9.33
CA ILE A 145 -6.66 -9.94 8.94
C ILE A 145 -7.41 -9.12 10.01
N GLY A 146 -7.24 -9.48 11.28
CA GLY A 146 -7.82 -8.74 12.40
C GLY A 146 -7.34 -7.28 12.46
N TYR A 147 -6.05 -7.05 12.17
CA TYR A 147 -5.50 -5.70 12.06
C TYR A 147 -6.17 -4.92 10.92
N ASN A 148 -6.24 -5.50 9.71
CA ASN A 148 -6.85 -4.87 8.55
C ASN A 148 -8.33 -4.53 8.79
N LEU A 149 -9.08 -5.41 9.46
CA LEU A 149 -10.47 -5.15 9.87
C LEU A 149 -10.57 -3.98 10.85
N LYS A 150 -9.71 -3.92 11.86
CA LYS A 150 -9.67 -2.77 12.80
C LYS A 150 -9.36 -1.44 12.08
N VAL A 151 -8.57 -1.47 11.01
CA VAL A 151 -8.26 -0.27 10.22
C VAL A 151 -9.45 0.13 9.37
N ILE A 152 -10.04 -0.81 8.61
CA ILE A 152 -11.17 -0.51 7.73
C ILE A 152 -12.38 0.01 8.52
N ASP A 153 -12.65 -0.56 9.71
CA ASP A 153 -13.77 -0.18 10.58
C ASP A 153 -13.65 1.25 11.15
N LYS A 154 -12.47 1.90 11.01
CA LYS A 154 -12.21 3.28 11.45
C LYS A 154 -12.15 4.30 10.32
N LEU A 155 -12.18 3.84 9.07
CA LEU A 155 -12.18 4.76 7.94
C LEU A 155 -13.53 5.49 7.85
N ASP A 156 -13.50 6.67 7.22
CA ASP A 156 -14.72 7.37 6.85
C ASP A 156 -15.55 6.49 5.90
N PRO A 157 -16.80 6.12 6.24
CA PRO A 157 -17.63 5.22 5.45
C PRO A 157 -17.91 5.74 4.03
N ASP A 158 -17.90 7.05 3.82
CA ASP A 158 -18.14 7.67 2.51
C ASP A 158 -16.85 7.80 1.67
N SER A 159 -15.70 7.46 2.24
CA SER A 159 -14.43 7.52 1.52
C SER A 159 -14.29 6.41 0.48
N THR A 160 -13.52 6.71 -0.59
CA THR A 160 -13.18 5.77 -1.65
C THR A 160 -11.67 5.78 -1.88
N ALA A 161 -11.10 4.68 -2.37
CA ALA A 161 -9.70 4.62 -2.76
C ALA A 161 -9.41 5.51 -3.98
N SER A 162 -8.17 6.03 -4.10
CA SER A 162 -7.73 6.81 -5.27
C SER A 162 -7.88 6.02 -6.57
N MET A 163 -7.43 4.76 -6.57
CA MET A 163 -7.56 3.85 -7.72
C MET A 163 -9.01 3.77 -8.23
N GLN A 164 -9.98 3.68 -7.32
CA GLN A 164 -11.42 3.62 -7.67
C GLN A 164 -11.89 4.91 -8.35
N LYS A 165 -11.43 6.08 -7.84
CA LYS A 165 -11.74 7.38 -8.44
C LYS A 165 -11.14 7.53 -9.83
N ASP A 166 -9.91 7.05 -10.03
CA ASP A 166 -9.23 7.11 -11.32
C ASP A 166 -9.92 6.22 -12.35
N ILE A 167 -10.28 4.98 -11.97
CA ILE A 167 -11.05 4.06 -12.82
C ILE A 167 -12.40 4.68 -13.22
N ALA A 168 -13.13 5.25 -12.26
CA ALA A 168 -14.43 5.87 -12.53
C ALA A 168 -14.35 7.06 -13.49
N LYS A 169 -13.20 7.76 -13.54
CA LYS A 169 -12.94 8.87 -14.46
C LYS A 169 -12.30 8.44 -15.78
N GLY A 170 -12.02 7.15 -15.97
CA GLY A 170 -11.29 6.66 -17.14
C GLY A 170 -9.82 7.11 -17.20
N HIS A 171 -9.23 7.46 -16.04
CA HIS A 171 -7.82 7.81 -15.93
C HIS A 171 -6.95 6.55 -15.75
N GLU A 172 -5.66 6.68 -16.04
CA GLU A 172 -4.67 5.69 -15.60
C GLU A 172 -4.76 5.53 -14.08
N SER A 173 -4.72 4.28 -13.62
CA SER A 173 -4.86 3.95 -12.21
C SER A 173 -3.77 2.98 -11.74
N GLU A 174 -3.63 2.84 -10.43
CA GLU A 174 -2.68 1.88 -9.83
C GLU A 174 -3.14 0.41 -9.92
N ILE A 175 -4.16 0.08 -10.75
CA ILE A 175 -4.73 -1.27 -10.82
C ILE A 175 -3.70 -2.34 -11.18
N GLN A 176 -2.75 -2.02 -12.07
CA GLN A 176 -1.66 -2.94 -12.39
C GLN A 176 -0.87 -3.30 -11.13
N GLY A 177 -0.44 -2.29 -10.36
CA GLY A 177 0.39 -2.48 -9.16
C GLY A 177 -0.38 -3.03 -7.97
N LEU A 178 -1.67 -2.73 -7.82
CA LEU A 178 -2.47 -3.16 -6.67
C LEU A 178 -3.18 -4.50 -6.87
N LEU A 179 -3.50 -4.86 -8.12
CA LEU A 179 -4.24 -6.09 -8.42
C LEU A 179 -3.36 -7.12 -9.15
N PHE A 180 -2.85 -6.77 -10.32
CA PHE A 180 -2.16 -7.75 -11.17
C PHE A 180 -0.75 -8.09 -10.67
N ASP A 181 0.00 -7.12 -10.15
CA ASP A 181 1.32 -7.39 -9.55
C ASP A 181 1.19 -8.24 -8.27
N MET A 182 0.07 -8.11 -7.52
CA MET A 182 -0.22 -8.96 -6.36
C MET A 182 -0.47 -10.42 -6.79
N ILE A 183 -1.26 -10.63 -7.84
CA ILE A 183 -1.49 -11.96 -8.42
C ILE A 183 -0.17 -12.57 -8.90
N ALA A 184 0.63 -11.82 -9.65
CA ALA A 184 1.91 -12.28 -10.16
C ALA A 184 2.89 -12.65 -9.02
N LEU A 185 2.88 -11.89 -7.93
CA LEU A 185 3.67 -12.22 -6.75
C LEU A 185 3.14 -13.48 -6.05
N GLY A 186 1.81 -13.64 -5.95
CA GLY A 186 1.19 -14.86 -5.41
C GLY A 186 1.60 -16.11 -6.20
N GLU A 187 1.57 -16.05 -7.52
CA GLU A 187 2.04 -17.13 -8.40
C GLU A 187 3.51 -17.46 -8.18
N LYS A 188 4.36 -16.44 -8.08
CA LYS A 188 5.80 -16.60 -7.78
C LYS A 188 6.05 -17.25 -6.43
N MET A 189 5.19 -17.00 -5.44
CA MET A 189 5.32 -17.51 -4.07
C MET A 189 4.56 -18.82 -3.84
N ASP A 190 3.96 -19.39 -4.90
CA ASP A 190 3.11 -20.59 -4.81
C ASP A 190 1.99 -20.44 -3.79
N VAL A 191 1.24 -19.34 -3.91
CA VAL A 191 0.04 -19.04 -3.12
C VAL A 191 -1.18 -19.07 -4.03
N ASP A 192 -2.23 -19.80 -3.63
CA ASP A 192 -3.50 -19.76 -4.36
C ASP A 192 -4.21 -18.43 -4.13
N MET A 193 -4.69 -17.82 -5.23
CA MET A 193 -5.23 -16.46 -5.27
C MET A 193 -6.66 -16.42 -5.85
N PRO A 194 -7.62 -17.22 -5.34
CA PRO A 194 -8.95 -17.32 -5.94
C PRO A 194 -9.74 -16.02 -5.85
N THR A 195 -9.64 -15.28 -4.74
CA THR A 195 -10.35 -14.01 -4.56
C THR A 195 -9.77 -12.92 -5.45
N TYR A 196 -8.44 -12.77 -5.48
CA TYR A 196 -7.78 -11.84 -6.39
C TYR A 196 -8.07 -12.14 -7.85
N ARG A 197 -8.04 -13.41 -8.26
CA ARG A 197 -8.38 -13.82 -9.64
C ARG A 197 -9.84 -13.55 -9.98
N LYS A 198 -10.77 -13.77 -9.05
CA LYS A 198 -12.19 -13.40 -9.23
C LYS A 198 -12.36 -11.91 -9.44
N VAL A 199 -11.72 -11.08 -8.62
CA VAL A 199 -11.75 -9.62 -8.74
C VAL A 199 -11.16 -9.18 -10.08
N ALA A 200 -10.04 -9.77 -10.51
CA ALA A 200 -9.37 -9.44 -11.76
C ALA A 200 -10.23 -9.68 -13.00
N GLN A 201 -11.22 -10.58 -12.94
CA GLN A 201 -12.13 -10.83 -14.07
C GLN A 201 -12.94 -9.58 -14.48
N LYS A 202 -13.25 -8.69 -13.51
CA LYS A 202 -13.95 -7.43 -13.77
C LYS A 202 -13.10 -6.45 -14.59
N PHE A 203 -11.77 -6.53 -14.47
CA PHE A 203 -10.82 -5.55 -14.99
C PHE A 203 -9.95 -6.10 -16.15
N LYS A 204 -10.27 -7.28 -16.67
CA LYS A 204 -9.64 -7.78 -17.90
C LYS A 204 -10.11 -6.92 -19.06
N ILE A 205 -9.17 -6.19 -19.65
CA ILE A 205 -9.30 -5.46 -20.90
C ILE A 205 -9.09 -6.45 -22.05
#